data_ba04ed0c1d47ca5f18cc869c644b0bc4
#
_entry.id   ba04ed0c1d47ca5f18cc869c644b0bc4
#
_cell.length_a   1.000
_cell.length_b   1.000
_cell.length_c   1.000
_cell.angle_alpha   90.00
_cell.angle_beta   90.00
_cell.angle_gamma   90.00
#
_symmetry.space_group_name_H-M   'P 1'
#
loop_
_entity.id
_entity.type
_entity.pdbx_description
1 polymer ?
#
loop_
_entity_poly.entity_id
_entity_poly.type
_entity_poly.pdbx_seq_one_letter_code
_entity_poly.pdbx_strand_id
1 'polypeptide(L)'
;CKKEKIWFHIDASIGGVFLLSNIKIDEFKYLNINKANSITINPQKLLGIAKTSSILLVSNIETLKNAFQTGLPYLDSSDNITNLGELGVQGSRPAEIIKLWLGLNFLGFDGIDNILNASISKKDLFVNKLDKTKFDILTGPLHIVSFIPKNMKEEESNKWTLQAKSFLLKKNFM
;
A
#
# COMPACT_ATOMS: atom_id res chain seq x y z
N CYS A 1 7.34 16.04 12.75
CA CYS A 1 8.03 14.82 13.16
C CYS A 1 9.52 15.09 13.43
N LYS A 2 10.30 15.59 12.45
CA LYS A 2 11.76 15.78 12.60
C LYS A 2 12.12 16.68 13.80
N LYS A 3 11.41 17.80 14.00
CA LYS A 3 11.62 18.74 15.12
C LYS A 3 11.39 18.07 16.48
N GLU A 4 10.39 17.21 16.57
CA GLU A 4 9.99 16.50 17.81
C GLU A 4 10.61 15.11 17.93
N LYS A 5 11.57 14.75 17.05
CA LYS A 5 12.22 13.42 16.98
C LYS A 5 11.21 12.25 16.92
N ILE A 6 10.05 12.47 16.30
CA ILE A 6 9.03 11.44 16.14
C ILE A 6 9.31 10.69 14.83
N TRP A 7 9.21 9.36 14.86
CA TRP A 7 9.33 8.51 13.68
C TRP A 7 8.21 8.83 12.70
N PHE A 8 8.60 9.18 11.48
CA PHE A 8 7.65 9.46 10.39
C PHE A 8 7.56 8.25 9.47
N HIS A 9 6.47 7.50 9.59
CA HIS A 9 6.13 6.38 8.72
C HIS A 9 5.04 6.78 7.73
N ILE A 10 5.17 6.32 6.48
CA ILE A 10 4.12 6.44 5.47
C ILE A 10 3.58 5.04 5.18
N ASP A 11 2.33 4.79 5.54
CA ASP A 11 1.60 3.61 5.05
C ASP A 11 1.13 3.88 3.61
N ALA A 12 1.95 3.48 2.67
CA ALA A 12 1.67 3.53 1.25
C ALA A 12 1.32 2.13 0.69
N SER A 13 0.75 1.27 1.55
CA SER A 13 0.47 -0.13 1.21
C SER A 13 -0.45 -0.31 -0.02
N ILE A 14 -1.24 0.68 -0.36
CA ILE A 14 -2.07 0.69 -1.58
C ILE A 14 -1.48 1.66 -2.62
N GLY A 15 -1.27 2.91 -2.23
CA GLY A 15 -0.86 3.98 -3.15
C GLY A 15 0.61 3.93 -3.56
N GLY A 16 1.48 3.26 -2.79
CA GLY A 16 2.92 3.26 -3.03
C GLY A 16 3.34 2.68 -4.38
N VAL A 17 2.55 1.79 -4.97
CA VAL A 17 2.83 1.23 -6.29
C VAL A 17 2.78 2.27 -7.41
N PHE A 18 2.09 3.39 -7.22
CA PHE A 18 2.09 4.50 -8.18
C PHE A 18 3.46 5.19 -8.28
N LEU A 19 4.33 5.03 -7.27
CA LEU A 19 5.71 5.51 -7.32
C LEU A 19 6.59 4.69 -8.29
N LEU A 20 6.12 3.51 -8.69
CA LEU A 20 6.79 2.63 -9.66
C LEU A 20 6.33 2.88 -11.09
N SER A 21 5.48 3.88 -11.32
CA SER A 21 4.87 4.17 -12.62
C SER A 21 5.32 5.53 -13.17
N ASN A 22 5.07 5.72 -14.48
CA ASN A 22 5.26 7.00 -15.15
C ASN A 22 4.06 7.95 -14.98
N ILE A 23 3.01 7.50 -14.31
CA ILE A 23 1.79 8.30 -14.07
C ILE A 23 2.13 9.45 -13.13
N LYS A 24 1.93 10.66 -13.60
CA LYS A 24 2.13 11.86 -12.79
C LYS A 24 0.88 12.12 -11.94
N ILE A 25 1.06 12.06 -10.64
CA ILE A 25 0.04 12.43 -9.65
C ILE A 25 0.54 13.69 -8.96
N ASP A 26 -0.08 14.82 -9.27
CA ASP A 26 0.38 16.13 -8.78
C ASP A 26 0.41 16.22 -7.26
N GLU A 27 -0.51 15.58 -6.58
CA GLU A 27 -0.58 15.54 -5.13
C GLU A 27 0.62 14.87 -4.47
N PHE A 28 1.31 13.98 -5.19
CA PHE A 28 2.48 13.28 -4.64
C PHE A 28 3.67 14.19 -4.34
N LYS A 29 3.79 15.32 -5.05
CA LYS A 29 4.84 16.31 -4.77
C LYS A 29 4.72 16.94 -3.36
N TYR A 30 3.52 16.92 -2.77
CA TYR A 30 3.28 17.46 -1.43
C TYR A 30 3.48 16.44 -0.31
N LEU A 31 3.61 15.15 -0.62
CA LEU A 31 3.70 14.09 0.39
C LEU A 31 5.04 14.04 1.14
N ASN A 32 6.05 14.79 0.69
CA ASN A 32 7.38 14.79 1.31
C ASN A 32 7.93 13.37 1.58
N ILE A 33 7.71 12.45 0.65
CA ILE A 33 8.07 11.03 0.76
C ILE A 33 9.54 10.84 1.13
N ASN A 34 10.41 11.69 0.59
CA ASN A 34 11.84 11.70 0.87
C ASN A 34 12.21 12.09 2.31
N LYS A 35 11.25 12.54 3.10
CA LYS A 35 11.44 12.86 4.52
C LYS A 35 10.96 11.75 5.46
N ALA A 36 10.36 10.69 4.92
CA ALA A 36 9.91 9.56 5.73
C ALA A 36 11.09 8.78 6.29
N ASN A 37 10.95 8.30 7.53
CA ASN A 37 11.88 7.36 8.12
C ASN A 37 11.63 5.95 7.60
N SER A 38 10.37 5.61 7.28
CA SER A 38 10.01 4.35 6.66
C SER A 38 8.75 4.46 5.80
N ILE A 39 8.62 3.58 4.82
CA ILE A 39 7.48 3.50 3.91
C ILE A 39 7.12 2.04 3.69
N THR A 40 5.83 1.69 3.79
CA THR A 40 5.31 0.38 3.42
C THR A 40 4.64 0.43 2.05
N ILE A 41 4.96 -0.53 1.17
CA ILE A 41 4.35 -0.69 -0.16
C ILE A 41 3.94 -2.15 -0.32
N ASN A 42 2.72 -2.42 -0.80
CA ASN A 42 2.22 -3.78 -0.99
C ASN A 42 1.87 -4.06 -2.47
N PRO A 43 2.82 -4.50 -3.29
CA PRO A 43 2.56 -4.86 -4.69
C PRO A 43 1.51 -5.97 -4.86
N GLN A 44 1.36 -6.83 -3.85
CA GLN A 44 0.33 -7.88 -3.80
C GLN A 44 -1.11 -7.36 -3.79
N LYS A 45 -1.33 -6.06 -3.50
CA LYS A 45 -2.67 -5.46 -3.51
C LYS A 45 -3.05 -5.07 -4.95
N LEU A 46 -2.65 -3.92 -5.41
CA LEU A 46 -3.13 -3.36 -6.68
C LEU A 46 -2.47 -3.99 -7.91
N LEU A 47 -1.19 -4.36 -7.84
CA LEU A 47 -0.51 -5.01 -8.97
C LEU A 47 -0.80 -6.51 -9.08
N GLY A 48 -1.51 -7.11 -8.11
CA GLY A 48 -1.89 -8.52 -8.15
C GLY A 48 -0.71 -9.48 -8.06
N ILE A 49 0.47 -9.04 -7.61
CA ILE A 49 1.61 -9.92 -7.38
C ILE A 49 1.27 -10.91 -6.28
N ALA A 50 1.66 -12.16 -6.45
CA ALA A 50 1.29 -13.26 -5.55
C ALA A 50 1.65 -12.93 -4.09
N LYS A 51 0.70 -13.21 -3.18
CA LYS A 51 0.92 -13.08 -1.72
C LYS A 51 1.99 -14.09 -1.26
N THR A 52 2.83 -13.75 -0.33
CA THR A 52 2.97 -12.49 0.38
C THR A 52 4.03 -11.62 -0.31
N SER A 53 3.68 -10.40 -0.68
CA SER A 53 4.62 -9.48 -1.32
C SER A 53 4.39 -8.08 -0.76
N SER A 54 5.16 -7.75 0.28
CA SER A 54 5.14 -6.47 0.96
C SER A 54 6.56 -5.96 1.11
N ILE A 55 6.76 -4.68 0.90
CA ILE A 55 8.05 -4.01 0.95
C ILE A 55 8.03 -3.01 2.10
N LEU A 56 9.05 -3.04 2.95
CA LEU A 56 9.35 -1.98 3.91
C LEU A 56 10.65 -1.29 3.45
N LEU A 57 10.55 -0.03 3.12
CA LEU A 57 11.70 0.84 2.87
C LEU A 57 12.03 1.61 4.14
N VAL A 58 13.30 1.72 4.49
CA VAL A 58 13.77 2.51 5.62
C VAL A 58 14.89 3.45 5.18
N SER A 59 14.89 4.65 5.75
CA SER A 59 15.90 5.68 5.42
C SER A 59 17.29 5.35 5.98
N ASN A 60 17.36 4.53 7.04
CA ASN A 60 18.61 4.11 7.67
C ASN A 60 18.48 2.64 8.13
N ILE A 61 19.31 1.77 7.54
CA ILE A 61 19.33 0.33 7.84
C ILE A 61 19.72 0.03 9.29
N GLU A 62 20.54 0.85 9.91
CA GLU A 62 20.98 0.66 11.30
C GLU A 62 19.81 0.68 12.28
N THR A 63 18.70 1.34 11.93
CA THR A 63 17.50 1.29 12.77
C THR A 63 16.87 -0.10 12.82
N LEU A 64 16.95 -0.88 11.74
CA LEU A 64 16.49 -2.27 11.73
C LEU A 64 17.44 -3.16 12.53
N LYS A 65 18.75 -3.01 12.34
CA LYS A 65 19.74 -3.74 13.14
C LYS A 65 19.52 -3.50 14.63
N ASN A 66 19.45 -2.23 15.06
CA ASN A 66 19.24 -1.88 16.46
C ASN A 66 17.94 -2.43 17.05
N ALA A 67 16.90 -2.62 16.21
CA ALA A 67 15.60 -3.11 16.65
C ALA A 67 15.53 -4.66 16.69
N PHE A 68 16.24 -5.35 15.83
CA PHE A 68 16.04 -6.78 15.57
C PHE A 68 17.29 -7.65 15.77
N GLN A 69 18.48 -7.06 15.86
CA GLN A 69 19.72 -7.82 16.07
C GLN A 69 19.65 -8.64 17.35
N THR A 70 19.92 -9.94 17.20
CA THR A 70 19.86 -10.90 18.33
C THR A 70 21.13 -10.94 19.14
N GLY A 71 22.28 -10.53 18.56
CA GLY A 71 23.59 -10.60 19.18
C GLY A 71 24.11 -12.04 19.33
N LEU A 72 23.57 -13.00 18.57
CA LEU A 72 24.02 -14.38 18.61
C LEU A 72 25.32 -14.53 17.80
N PRO A 73 26.42 -15.02 18.40
CA PRO A 73 27.73 -15.01 17.76
C PRO A 73 27.81 -15.74 16.41
N TYR A 74 26.99 -16.76 16.21
CA TYR A 74 26.94 -17.51 14.95
C TYR A 74 26.20 -16.79 13.82
N LEU A 75 25.50 -15.68 14.13
CA LEU A 75 24.83 -14.84 13.16
C LEU A 75 25.67 -13.62 12.75
N ASP A 76 26.77 -13.36 13.46
CA ASP A 76 27.68 -12.29 13.10
C ASP A 76 28.36 -12.61 11.76
N SER A 77 28.15 -11.75 10.78
CA SER A 77 28.84 -11.89 9.49
C SER A 77 30.25 -11.31 9.59
N SER A 78 31.26 -12.18 9.52
CA SER A 78 32.66 -11.77 9.51
C SER A 78 33.11 -11.04 8.22
N ASP A 79 32.29 -11.05 7.16
CA ASP A 79 32.73 -10.72 5.79
C ASP A 79 32.01 -9.53 5.14
N ASN A 80 31.63 -8.51 5.88
CA ASN A 80 30.89 -7.33 5.34
C ASN A 80 29.56 -7.67 4.65
N ILE A 81 29.07 -8.90 4.77
CA ILE A 81 27.77 -9.31 4.23
C ILE A 81 26.72 -9.06 5.30
N THR A 82 25.74 -8.21 5.01
CA THR A 82 24.63 -7.98 5.92
C THR A 82 23.79 -9.25 6.08
N ASN A 83 23.73 -9.78 7.30
CA ASN A 83 22.82 -10.88 7.61
C ASN A 83 21.38 -10.35 7.64
N LEU A 84 20.59 -10.70 6.61
CA LEU A 84 19.20 -10.25 6.51
C LEU A 84 18.32 -10.80 7.64
N GLY A 85 18.71 -11.88 8.30
CA GLY A 85 18.03 -12.42 9.48
C GLY A 85 18.05 -11.48 10.69
N GLU A 86 19.04 -10.58 10.75
CA GLU A 86 19.21 -9.58 11.81
C GLU A 86 18.44 -8.26 11.52
N LEU A 87 17.72 -8.19 10.39
CA LEU A 87 16.99 -7.00 9.98
C LEU A 87 15.47 -7.12 10.15
N GLY A 88 14.99 -8.15 10.82
CA GLY A 88 13.56 -8.37 11.02
C GLY A 88 13.26 -9.49 12.00
N VAL A 89 11.98 -9.71 12.28
CA VAL A 89 11.52 -10.73 13.24
C VAL A 89 11.85 -12.15 12.80
N GLN A 90 11.87 -12.41 11.48
CA GLN A 90 12.13 -13.73 10.95
C GLN A 90 13.61 -13.89 10.58
N GLY A 91 14.27 -14.87 11.17
CA GLY A 91 15.61 -15.29 10.73
C GLY A 91 15.53 -16.00 9.38
N SER A 92 15.10 -17.28 9.37
CA SER A 92 14.80 -17.99 8.13
C SER A 92 13.46 -17.58 7.57
N ARG A 93 13.40 -17.29 6.26
CA ARG A 93 12.18 -16.83 5.59
C ARG A 93 12.06 -17.43 4.20
N PRO A 94 10.85 -17.61 3.67
CA PRO A 94 10.66 -18.03 2.29
C PRO A 94 11.20 -16.95 1.33
N ALA A 95 11.66 -17.37 0.16
CA ALA A 95 12.24 -16.49 -0.86
C ALA A 95 11.16 -15.67 -1.60
N GLU A 96 10.30 -14.95 -0.86
CA GLU A 96 9.18 -14.18 -1.38
C GLU A 96 9.60 -13.09 -2.36
N ILE A 97 10.86 -12.62 -2.24
CA ILE A 97 11.43 -11.63 -3.16
C ILE A 97 11.45 -12.12 -4.62
N ILE A 98 11.55 -13.44 -4.84
CA ILE A 98 11.52 -14.02 -6.19
C ILE A 98 10.18 -13.76 -6.86
N LYS A 99 9.07 -13.89 -6.12
CA LYS A 99 7.72 -13.60 -6.65
C LYS A 99 7.59 -12.13 -7.03
N LEU A 100 8.09 -11.24 -6.18
CA LEU A 100 8.10 -9.81 -6.46
C LEU A 100 8.93 -9.51 -7.71
N TRP A 101 10.15 -10.02 -7.77
CA TRP A 101 11.05 -9.81 -8.91
C TRP A 101 10.47 -10.32 -10.22
N LEU A 102 9.95 -11.54 -10.24
CA LEU A 102 9.28 -12.12 -11.42
C LEU A 102 8.06 -11.32 -11.83
N GLY A 103 7.21 -10.92 -10.86
CA GLY A 103 6.00 -10.14 -11.14
C GLY A 103 6.32 -8.77 -11.72
N LEU A 104 7.29 -8.05 -11.16
CA LEU A 104 7.70 -6.74 -11.68
C LEU A 104 8.36 -6.85 -13.06
N ASN A 105 9.20 -7.87 -13.30
CA ASN A 105 9.80 -8.10 -14.62
C ASN A 105 8.75 -8.49 -15.67
N PHE A 106 7.77 -9.32 -15.29
CA PHE A 106 6.68 -9.71 -16.19
C PHE A 106 5.81 -8.53 -16.60
N LEU A 107 5.46 -7.67 -15.65
CA LEU A 107 4.63 -6.49 -15.91
C LEU A 107 5.40 -5.42 -16.70
N GLY A 108 6.64 -5.17 -16.32
CA GLY A 108 7.39 -4.01 -16.80
C GLY A 108 6.69 -2.68 -16.46
N PHE A 109 7.27 -1.57 -16.87
CA PHE A 109 6.66 -0.24 -16.64
C PHE A 109 5.30 -0.10 -17.34
N ASP A 110 5.18 -0.57 -18.57
CA ASP A 110 3.95 -0.45 -19.34
C ASP A 110 2.81 -1.27 -18.72
N GLY A 111 3.09 -2.48 -18.24
CA GLY A 111 2.10 -3.31 -17.56
C GLY A 111 1.64 -2.68 -16.24
N ILE A 112 2.55 -2.10 -15.47
CA ILE A 112 2.24 -1.37 -14.25
C ILE A 112 1.36 -0.16 -14.58
N ASP A 113 1.76 0.68 -15.56
CA ASP A 113 1.01 1.86 -15.97
C ASP A 113 -0.39 1.50 -16.47
N ASN A 114 -0.54 0.42 -17.24
CA ASN A 114 -1.84 -0.07 -17.72
C ASN A 114 -2.77 -0.48 -16.57
N ILE A 115 -2.28 -1.23 -15.57
CA ILE A 115 -3.06 -1.63 -14.40
C ILE A 115 -3.50 -0.40 -13.62
N LEU A 116 -2.60 0.55 -13.37
CA LEU A 116 -2.87 1.73 -12.56
C LEU A 116 -3.84 2.67 -13.27
N ASN A 117 -3.66 2.93 -14.56
CA ASN A 117 -4.59 3.74 -15.37
C ASN A 117 -5.98 3.11 -15.44
N ALA A 118 -6.05 1.78 -15.64
CA ALA A 118 -7.32 1.07 -15.63
C ALA A 118 -8.03 1.19 -14.27
N SER A 119 -7.28 1.17 -13.17
CA SER A 119 -7.85 1.30 -11.83
C SER A 119 -8.44 2.71 -11.58
N ILE A 120 -7.75 3.76 -12.04
CA ILE A 120 -8.24 5.14 -11.96
C ILE A 120 -9.48 5.31 -12.85
N SER A 121 -9.43 4.82 -14.09
CA SER A 121 -10.56 4.91 -15.03
C SER A 121 -11.82 4.20 -14.50
N LYS A 122 -11.65 3.04 -13.86
CA LYS A 122 -12.77 2.33 -13.19
C LYS A 122 -13.34 3.15 -12.03
N LYS A 123 -12.48 3.79 -11.23
CA LYS A 123 -12.92 4.70 -10.16
C LYS A 123 -13.75 5.85 -10.75
N ASP A 124 -13.26 6.50 -11.79
CA ASP A 124 -13.94 7.63 -12.40
C ASP A 124 -15.30 7.22 -13.00
N LEU A 125 -15.34 6.06 -13.67
CA LEU A 125 -16.59 5.49 -14.16
C LEU A 125 -17.59 5.23 -13.03
N PHE A 126 -17.13 4.67 -11.91
CA PHE A 126 -17.97 4.39 -10.75
C PHE A 126 -18.52 5.70 -10.13
N VAL A 127 -17.64 6.69 -9.90
CA VAL A 127 -18.04 8.00 -9.35
C VAL A 127 -19.05 8.70 -10.26
N ASN A 128 -18.89 8.60 -11.58
CA ASN A 128 -19.82 9.22 -12.54
C ASN A 128 -21.18 8.52 -12.59
N LYS A 129 -21.25 7.23 -12.22
CA LYS A 129 -22.51 6.48 -12.15
C LYS A 129 -23.25 6.62 -10.81
N LEU A 130 -22.56 7.09 -9.76
CA LEU A 130 -23.19 7.31 -8.47
C LEU A 130 -24.12 8.52 -8.54
N ASP A 131 -25.32 8.36 -7.99
CA ASP A 131 -26.31 9.44 -7.85
C ASP A 131 -25.87 10.43 -6.76
N LYS A 132 -25.27 11.54 -7.19
CA LYS A 132 -24.75 12.59 -6.31
C LYS A 132 -25.86 13.33 -5.53
N THR A 133 -27.12 13.13 -5.86
CA THR A 133 -28.24 13.64 -5.05
C THR A 133 -28.49 12.79 -3.82
N LYS A 134 -28.14 11.51 -3.88
CA LYS A 134 -28.35 10.51 -2.81
C LYS A 134 -27.14 10.22 -1.97
N PHE A 135 -25.92 10.43 -2.51
CA PHE A 135 -24.67 10.05 -1.85
C PHE A 135 -23.71 11.24 -1.71
N ASP A 136 -23.07 11.31 -0.57
CA ASP A 136 -21.83 12.07 -0.39
C ASP A 136 -20.67 11.19 -0.80
N ILE A 137 -19.82 11.72 -1.67
CA ILE A 137 -18.73 10.97 -2.29
C ILE A 137 -17.42 11.62 -1.89
N LEU A 138 -16.54 10.86 -1.27
CA LEU A 138 -15.16 11.23 -0.97
C LEU A 138 -14.22 10.41 -1.84
N THR A 139 -13.45 11.08 -2.68
CA THR A 139 -12.45 10.44 -3.55
C THR A 139 -11.20 11.30 -3.63
N GLY A 140 -10.08 10.66 -3.94
CA GLY A 140 -8.79 11.29 -4.16
C GLY A 140 -8.22 10.96 -5.54
N PRO A 141 -6.94 11.27 -5.77
CA PRO A 141 -6.28 11.05 -7.05
C PRO A 141 -6.06 9.56 -7.38
N LEU A 142 -6.09 8.69 -6.37
CA LEU A 142 -5.93 7.24 -6.54
C LEU A 142 -7.26 6.56 -6.90
N HIS A 143 -7.31 5.25 -6.86
CA HIS A 143 -8.44 4.42 -7.28
C HIS A 143 -9.47 4.17 -6.17
N ILE A 144 -9.33 4.78 -5.00
CA ILE A 144 -10.23 4.56 -3.85
C ILE A 144 -11.37 5.57 -3.88
N VAL A 145 -12.58 5.07 -3.61
CA VAL A 145 -13.79 5.87 -3.43
C VAL A 145 -14.44 5.46 -2.12
N SER A 146 -14.79 6.45 -1.33
CA SER A 146 -15.69 6.29 -0.18
C SER A 146 -16.99 7.04 -0.47
N PHE A 147 -18.13 6.47 -0.12
CA PHE A 147 -19.42 7.12 -0.28
C PHE A 147 -20.39 6.68 0.81
N ILE A 148 -21.25 7.59 1.22
CA ILE A 148 -22.28 7.37 2.23
C ILE A 148 -23.59 7.97 1.75
N PRO A 149 -24.77 7.43 2.16
CA PRO A 149 -26.06 8.07 1.89
C PRO A 149 -26.14 9.44 2.57
N LYS A 150 -26.69 10.41 1.84
CA LYS A 150 -26.96 11.76 2.39
C LYS A 150 -28.03 11.73 3.46
N ASN A 151 -27.99 12.71 4.35
CA ASN A 151 -29.01 12.98 5.36
C ASN A 151 -29.30 11.81 6.31
N MET A 152 -28.34 10.91 6.50
CA MET A 152 -28.39 9.84 7.49
C MET A 152 -27.56 10.20 8.72
N LYS A 153 -28.05 9.80 9.90
CA LYS A 153 -27.24 9.81 11.13
C LYS A 153 -26.17 8.73 11.05
N GLU A 154 -25.11 8.87 11.84
CA GLU A 154 -23.97 7.92 11.83
C GLU A 154 -24.42 6.47 12.02
N GLU A 155 -25.30 6.20 13.00
CA GLU A 155 -25.80 4.85 13.27
C GLU A 155 -26.58 4.27 12.08
N GLU A 156 -27.40 5.08 11.43
CA GLU A 156 -28.18 4.69 10.25
C GLU A 156 -27.26 4.39 9.07
N SER A 157 -26.24 5.24 8.86
CA SER A 157 -25.22 5.05 7.82
C SER A 157 -24.42 3.78 8.02
N ASN A 158 -24.02 3.47 9.27
CA ASN A 158 -23.34 2.24 9.62
C ASN A 158 -24.22 1.01 9.34
N LYS A 159 -25.50 1.04 9.71
CA LYS A 159 -26.44 -0.03 9.42
C LYS A 159 -26.63 -0.21 7.92
N TRP A 160 -26.79 0.88 7.18
CA TRP A 160 -26.89 0.84 5.72
C TRP A 160 -25.65 0.21 5.08
N THR A 161 -24.45 0.58 5.53
CA THR A 161 -23.19 0.03 5.02
C THR A 161 -23.12 -1.50 5.19
N LEU A 162 -23.54 -2.01 6.35
CA LEU A 162 -23.59 -3.46 6.60
C LEU A 162 -24.64 -4.16 5.72
N GLN A 163 -25.80 -3.53 5.51
CA GLN A 163 -26.83 -4.06 4.62
C GLN A 163 -26.38 -4.06 3.17
N ALA A 164 -25.76 -2.97 2.70
CA ALA A 164 -25.22 -2.86 1.35
C ALA A 164 -24.13 -3.94 1.10
N LYS A 165 -23.19 -4.12 2.06
CA LYS A 165 -22.20 -5.19 2.01
C LYS A 165 -22.87 -6.57 1.89
N SER A 166 -23.84 -6.86 2.74
CA SER A 166 -24.57 -8.16 2.72
C SER A 166 -25.28 -8.37 1.37
N PHE A 167 -25.88 -7.34 0.82
CA PHE A 167 -26.53 -7.40 -0.48
C PHE A 167 -25.55 -7.70 -1.61
N LEU A 168 -24.41 -7.00 -1.64
CA LEU A 168 -23.37 -7.19 -2.65
C LEU A 168 -22.77 -8.59 -2.60
N LEU A 169 -22.51 -9.10 -1.40
CA LEU A 169 -22.04 -10.49 -1.21
C LEU A 169 -23.04 -11.51 -1.78
N LYS A 170 -24.35 -11.35 -1.49
CA LYS A 170 -25.40 -12.23 -2.03
C LYS A 170 -25.51 -12.18 -3.55
N LYS A 171 -25.09 -11.09 -4.17
CA LYS A 171 -25.11 -10.89 -5.63
C LYS A 171 -23.78 -11.24 -6.29
N ASN A 172 -22.81 -11.81 -5.57
CA ASN A 172 -21.47 -12.15 -6.04
C ASN A 172 -20.68 -10.96 -6.62
N PHE A 173 -20.88 -9.77 -6.07
CA PHE A 173 -20.09 -8.57 -6.43
C PHE A 173 -18.83 -8.38 -5.57
N MET A 174 -18.61 -9.26 -4.60
CA MET A 174 -17.46 -9.23 -3.69
C MET A 174 -16.92 -10.65 -3.47
#